data_4472463df9736fc1a54b561041bf2ef6
#
_entry.id   4472463df9736fc1a54b561041bf2ef6
#
_cell.length_a   1.000
_cell.length_b   1.000
_cell.length_c   1.000
_cell.angle_alpha   90.00
_cell.angle_beta   90.00
_cell.angle_gamma   90.00
#
_symmetry.space_group_name_H-M   'P 1'
#
loop_
_entity.id
_entity.type
_entity.pdbx_description
1 polymer ?
#
loop_
_entity_poly.entity_id
_entity_poly.type
_entity_poly.pdbx_seq_one_letter_code
_entity_poly.pdbx_strand_id
1 'polypeptide(L)'
;YKIMEESPLQNYKARQTALLGMLFALSMALSFLESMLTPFFGLMPAMKLGLSNIVVMYAVLFLNRRSALYLVLLKALFALLTRGITAGFLSLCGGALSLAVFCLLLALPFTITGYIFSVSGALAHNCGQLLGAAALLSDKMAITYAPMLLIAGLIVGSCTYMVSRLIFPAVKRIIPPRSKAESKIIF
;
A
#
# COMPACT_ATOMS: atom_id res chain seq x y z
N TYR A 1 -1.79 -7.40 45.80
CA TYR A 1 -1.59 -6.86 44.44
C TYR A 1 -2.33 -7.78 43.48
N LYS A 2 -3.54 -7.35 43.04
CA LYS A 2 -4.32 -8.05 42.03
C LYS A 2 -3.66 -7.71 40.67
N ILE A 3 -2.88 -8.61 40.11
CA ILE A 3 -2.43 -8.54 38.73
C ILE A 3 -3.74 -8.56 37.91
N MET A 4 -4.09 -7.42 37.29
CA MET A 4 -5.21 -7.36 36.38
C MET A 4 -4.85 -8.25 35.17
N GLU A 5 -5.43 -9.43 35.16
CA GLU A 5 -5.37 -10.34 34.02
C GLU A 5 -6.07 -9.63 32.84
N GLU A 6 -5.30 -8.97 31.99
CA GLU A 6 -5.83 -8.31 30.80
C GLU A 6 -6.63 -9.35 29.98
N SER A 7 -7.88 -9.01 29.67
CA SER A 7 -8.72 -9.93 28.94
C SER A 7 -8.07 -10.28 27.57
N PRO A 8 -8.17 -11.52 27.08
CA PRO A 8 -7.58 -11.95 25.81
C PRO A 8 -7.96 -11.05 24.62
N LEU A 9 -9.10 -10.38 24.69
CA LEU A 9 -9.59 -9.40 23.70
C LEU A 9 -8.82 -8.07 23.76
N GLN A 10 -8.36 -7.66 24.95
CA GLN A 10 -7.62 -6.42 25.15
C GLN A 10 -6.19 -6.54 24.61
N ASN A 11 -5.52 -7.66 24.92
CA ASN A 11 -4.22 -8.02 24.37
C ASN A 11 -4.25 -8.13 22.85
N TYR A 12 -5.36 -8.61 22.28
CA TYR A 12 -5.52 -8.69 20.84
C TYR A 12 -5.62 -7.33 20.16
N LYS A 13 -6.44 -6.42 20.69
CA LYS A 13 -6.58 -5.05 20.15
C LYS A 13 -5.27 -4.29 20.24
N ALA A 14 -4.57 -4.39 21.37
CA ALA A 14 -3.26 -3.79 21.56
C ALA A 14 -2.24 -4.27 20.52
N ARG A 15 -2.19 -5.58 20.27
CA ARG A 15 -1.31 -6.17 19.24
C ARG A 15 -1.65 -5.70 17.83
N GLN A 16 -2.94 -5.58 17.49
CA GLN A 16 -3.35 -5.05 16.19
C GLN A 16 -2.93 -3.59 16.01
N THR A 17 -3.14 -2.76 17.03
CA THR A 17 -2.76 -1.35 17.01
C THR A 17 -1.24 -1.19 16.90
N ALA A 18 -0.47 -1.99 17.64
CA ALA A 18 0.99 -2.00 17.54
C ALA A 18 1.47 -2.39 16.13
N LEU A 19 0.90 -3.44 15.55
CA LEU A 19 1.22 -3.85 14.17
C LEU A 19 0.88 -2.76 13.16
N LEU A 20 -0.27 -2.10 13.32
CA LEU A 20 -0.68 -1.01 12.45
C LEU A 20 0.30 0.17 12.55
N GLY A 21 0.75 0.50 13.76
CA GLY A 21 1.77 1.53 13.99
C GLY A 21 3.12 1.17 13.35
N MET A 22 3.57 -0.07 13.49
CA MET A 22 4.81 -0.55 12.85
C MET A 22 4.70 -0.51 11.32
N LEU A 23 3.59 -0.95 10.75
CA LEU A 23 3.34 -0.90 9.32
C LEU A 23 3.28 0.55 8.82
N PHE A 24 2.68 1.44 9.60
CA PHE A 24 2.66 2.86 9.28
C PHE A 24 4.09 3.43 9.26
N ALA A 25 4.91 3.18 10.28
CA ALA A 25 6.30 3.61 10.33
C ALA A 25 7.11 3.09 9.13
N LEU A 26 6.95 1.80 8.79
CA LEU A 26 7.58 1.21 7.61
C LEU A 26 7.11 1.89 6.32
N SER A 27 5.82 2.17 6.21
CA SER A 27 5.25 2.90 5.06
C SER A 27 5.83 4.30 4.92
N MET A 28 6.11 4.99 6.06
CA MET A 28 6.75 6.30 6.06
C MET A 28 8.21 6.22 5.59
N ALA A 29 8.97 5.25 6.11
CA ALA A 29 10.35 5.02 5.70
C ALA A 29 10.45 4.73 4.19
N LEU A 30 9.62 3.84 3.67
CA LEU A 30 9.54 3.55 2.24
C LEU A 30 9.12 4.79 1.43
N SER A 31 8.16 5.55 1.93
CA SER A 31 7.69 6.80 1.28
C SER A 31 8.77 7.88 1.23
N PHE A 32 9.61 7.95 2.26
CA PHE A 32 10.77 8.83 2.28
C PHE A 32 11.84 8.38 1.27
N LEU A 33 12.15 7.09 1.25
CA LEU A 33 13.07 6.51 0.27
C LEU A 33 12.59 6.78 -1.17
N GLU A 34 11.30 6.60 -1.44
CA GLU A 34 10.71 6.94 -2.73
C GLU A 34 10.92 8.40 -3.10
N SER A 35 10.74 9.32 -2.15
CA SER A 35 10.89 10.76 -2.42
C SER A 35 12.32 11.14 -2.83
N MET A 36 13.31 10.37 -2.37
CA MET A 36 14.71 10.54 -2.79
C MET A 36 14.95 9.98 -4.20
N LEU A 37 14.26 8.91 -4.58
CA LEU A 37 14.44 8.27 -5.88
C LEU A 37 13.64 8.94 -7.01
N THR A 38 12.48 9.52 -6.67
CA THR A 38 11.55 10.12 -7.65
C THR A 38 12.20 11.13 -8.61
N PRO A 39 13.10 12.04 -8.19
CA PRO A 39 13.74 13.00 -9.09
C PRO A 39 14.62 12.34 -10.15
N PHE A 40 15.28 11.21 -9.85
CA PHE A 40 16.10 10.47 -10.81
C PHE A 40 15.31 9.91 -11.98
N PHE A 41 14.00 9.71 -11.78
CA PHE A 41 13.08 9.25 -12.83
C PHE A 41 12.35 10.40 -13.53
N GLY A 42 12.74 11.65 -13.29
CA GLY A 42 12.10 12.81 -13.92
C GLY A 42 10.61 13.01 -13.55
N LEU A 43 10.15 12.40 -12.47
CA LEU A 43 8.77 12.54 -11.99
C LEU A 43 8.64 13.81 -11.13
N MET A 44 7.42 14.38 -11.11
CA MET A 44 7.12 15.49 -10.21
C MET A 44 7.31 15.06 -8.74
N PRO A 45 7.79 15.93 -7.85
CA PRO A 45 7.97 15.63 -6.43
C PRO A 45 6.69 15.16 -5.71
N ALA A 46 5.53 15.55 -6.23
CA ALA A 46 4.22 15.12 -5.69
C ALA A 46 3.87 13.68 -6.06
N MET A 47 4.39 13.14 -7.17
CA MET A 47 4.16 11.79 -7.65
C MET A 47 5.11 10.79 -6.95
N LYS A 48 4.70 9.53 -6.88
CA LYS A 48 5.46 8.44 -6.25
C LYS A 48 5.48 7.19 -7.11
N LEU A 49 6.54 6.40 -6.96
CA LEU A 49 6.71 5.12 -7.64
C LEU A 49 5.74 4.04 -7.11
N GLY A 50 5.35 4.10 -5.82
CA GLY A 50 4.42 3.18 -5.20
C GLY A 50 5.05 2.08 -4.34
N LEU A 51 6.35 2.16 -3.98
CA LEU A 51 7.01 1.16 -3.10
C LEU A 51 6.28 0.99 -1.77
N SER A 52 5.82 2.07 -1.17
CA SER A 52 5.07 2.03 0.08
C SER A 52 3.72 1.31 -0.03
N ASN A 53 3.28 0.94 -1.24
CA ASN A 53 2.04 0.19 -1.46
C ASN A 53 2.15 -1.29 -1.01
N ILE A 54 3.38 -1.83 -0.89
CA ILE A 54 3.61 -3.17 -0.32
C ILE A 54 3.01 -3.28 1.09
N VAL A 55 3.05 -2.21 1.86
CA VAL A 55 2.50 -2.17 3.23
C VAL A 55 0.98 -2.24 3.22
N VAL A 56 0.33 -1.56 2.27
CA VAL A 56 -1.13 -1.64 2.09
C VAL A 56 -1.55 -3.03 1.68
N MET A 57 -0.83 -3.64 0.73
CA MET A 57 -1.02 -5.03 0.31
C MET A 57 -0.92 -5.99 1.50
N TYR A 58 0.13 -5.85 2.32
CA TYR A 58 0.32 -6.63 3.52
C TYR A 58 -0.86 -6.48 4.50
N ALA A 59 -1.31 -5.26 4.75
CA ALA A 59 -2.42 -5.00 5.66
C ALA A 59 -3.74 -5.62 5.18
N VAL A 60 -4.00 -5.62 3.87
CA VAL A 60 -5.19 -6.26 3.29
C VAL A 60 -5.14 -7.78 3.48
N LEU A 61 -3.97 -8.40 3.33
CA LEU A 61 -3.81 -9.85 3.38
C LEU A 61 -3.80 -10.40 4.81
N PHE A 62 -3.06 -9.76 5.71
CA PHE A 62 -2.79 -10.30 7.05
C PHE A 62 -3.60 -9.66 8.18
N LEU A 63 -4.00 -8.38 8.04
CA LEU A 63 -4.83 -7.74 9.05
C LEU A 63 -6.30 -7.81 8.64
N ASN A 64 -6.80 -6.73 8.07
CA ASN A 64 -8.15 -6.64 7.52
C ASN A 64 -8.29 -5.40 6.60
N ARG A 65 -9.39 -5.32 5.84
CA ARG A 65 -9.67 -4.21 4.93
C ARG A 65 -9.75 -2.84 5.65
N ARG A 66 -10.26 -2.80 6.88
CA ARG A 66 -10.35 -1.56 7.68
C ARG A 66 -8.98 -1.04 8.07
N SER A 67 -8.07 -1.92 8.50
CA SER A 67 -6.68 -1.57 8.82
C SER A 67 -5.92 -1.05 7.60
N ALA A 68 -6.14 -1.66 6.43
CA ALA A 68 -5.58 -1.17 5.17
C ALA A 68 -6.11 0.21 4.79
N LEU A 69 -7.41 0.47 5.00
CA LEU A 69 -8.00 1.79 4.79
C LEU A 69 -7.38 2.85 5.72
N TYR A 70 -7.22 2.53 7.01
CA TYR A 70 -6.53 3.45 7.95
C TYR A 70 -5.10 3.75 7.50
N LEU A 71 -4.35 2.75 7.00
CA LEU A 71 -3.01 2.99 6.47
C LEU A 71 -3.01 3.90 5.24
N VAL A 72 -3.95 3.74 4.33
CA VAL A 72 -4.09 4.63 3.15
C VAL A 72 -4.36 6.07 3.60
N LEU A 73 -5.29 6.26 4.56
CA LEU A 73 -5.61 7.59 5.09
C LEU A 73 -4.43 8.23 5.83
N LEU A 74 -3.75 7.47 6.69
CA LEU A 74 -2.56 7.95 7.42
C LEU A 74 -1.41 8.31 6.47
N LYS A 75 -1.18 7.52 5.42
CA LYS A 75 -0.19 7.83 4.38
C LYS A 75 -0.53 9.12 3.64
N ALA A 76 -1.78 9.30 3.27
CA ALA A 76 -2.24 10.51 2.58
C ALA A 76 -2.10 11.75 3.48
N LEU A 77 -2.48 11.63 4.75
CA LEU A 77 -2.32 12.69 5.75
C LEU A 77 -0.84 13.05 5.95
N PHE A 78 0.03 12.05 6.08
CA PHE A 78 1.47 12.30 6.20
C PHE A 78 2.03 12.98 4.94
N ALA A 79 1.63 12.55 3.74
CA ALA A 79 2.05 13.19 2.50
C ALA A 79 1.55 14.63 2.40
N LEU A 80 0.32 14.90 2.87
CA LEU A 80 -0.25 16.25 2.99
C LEU A 80 0.61 17.15 3.89
N LEU A 81 0.98 16.66 5.07
CA LEU A 81 1.74 17.43 6.06
C LEU A 81 3.21 17.66 5.64
N THR A 82 3.82 16.70 4.98
CA THR A 82 5.27 16.75 4.65
C THR A 82 5.57 17.31 3.28
N ARG A 83 4.66 17.20 2.31
CA ARG A 83 4.89 17.55 0.90
C ARG A 83 3.78 18.40 0.28
N GLY A 84 2.79 18.79 1.08
CA GLY A 84 1.71 19.69 0.69
C GLY A 84 0.48 18.99 0.11
N ILE A 85 -0.52 19.81 -0.21
CA ILE A 85 -1.89 19.39 -0.56
C ILE A 85 -1.90 18.48 -1.79
N THR A 86 -1.17 18.83 -2.83
CA THR A 86 -1.10 18.05 -4.08
C THR A 86 -0.60 16.62 -3.80
N ALA A 87 0.50 16.48 -3.05
CA ALA A 87 1.06 15.16 -2.73
C ALA A 87 0.12 14.33 -1.85
N GLY A 88 -0.56 14.96 -0.90
CA GLY A 88 -1.57 14.31 -0.06
C GLY A 88 -2.73 13.77 -0.90
N PHE A 89 -3.26 14.59 -1.80
CA PHE A 89 -4.37 14.20 -2.68
C PHE A 89 -3.98 13.07 -3.65
N LEU A 90 -2.83 13.18 -4.31
CA LEU A 90 -2.32 12.12 -5.19
C LEU A 90 -2.09 10.81 -4.41
N SER A 91 -1.56 10.89 -3.20
CA SER A 91 -1.37 9.73 -2.33
C SER A 91 -2.69 9.07 -1.94
N LEU A 92 -3.73 9.88 -1.69
CA LEU A 92 -5.07 9.39 -1.38
C LEU A 92 -5.70 8.69 -2.59
N CYS A 93 -5.69 9.33 -3.76
CA CYS A 93 -6.25 8.77 -4.99
C CYS A 93 -5.56 7.45 -5.36
N GLY A 94 -4.22 7.42 -5.35
CA GLY A 94 -3.44 6.22 -5.63
C GLY A 94 -3.71 5.11 -4.61
N GLY A 95 -3.69 5.43 -3.32
CA GLY A 95 -3.95 4.47 -2.25
C GLY A 95 -5.37 3.91 -2.27
N ALA A 96 -6.37 4.76 -2.51
CA ALA A 96 -7.77 4.35 -2.59
C ALA A 96 -8.02 3.42 -3.78
N LEU A 97 -7.50 3.75 -4.98
CA LEU A 97 -7.67 2.91 -6.16
C LEU A 97 -6.94 1.58 -6.01
N SER A 98 -5.73 1.59 -5.47
CA SER A 98 -4.99 0.35 -5.17
C SER A 98 -5.74 -0.54 -4.17
N LEU A 99 -6.27 0.04 -3.09
CA LEU A 99 -7.06 -0.70 -2.10
C LEU A 99 -8.34 -1.28 -2.72
N ALA A 100 -9.02 -0.51 -3.57
CA ALA A 100 -10.22 -0.97 -4.28
C ALA A 100 -9.91 -2.17 -5.19
N VAL A 101 -8.80 -2.12 -5.94
CA VAL A 101 -8.35 -3.23 -6.80
C VAL A 101 -7.97 -4.45 -5.96
N PHE A 102 -7.25 -4.30 -4.85
CA PHE A 102 -6.97 -5.41 -3.94
C PHE A 102 -8.25 -6.05 -3.40
N CYS A 103 -9.22 -5.24 -2.97
CA CYS A 103 -10.50 -5.75 -2.48
C CYS A 103 -11.31 -6.46 -3.57
N LEU A 104 -11.27 -5.95 -4.80
CA LEU A 104 -11.93 -6.55 -5.96
C LEU A 104 -11.31 -7.91 -6.30
N LEU A 105 -9.99 -7.97 -6.41
CA LEU A 105 -9.26 -9.22 -6.69
C LEU A 105 -9.55 -10.29 -5.63
N LEU A 106 -9.59 -9.91 -4.36
CA LEU A 106 -9.92 -10.84 -3.27
C LEU A 106 -11.40 -11.26 -3.25
N ALA A 107 -12.29 -10.51 -3.88
CA ALA A 107 -13.71 -10.88 -4.02
C ALA A 107 -13.93 -11.95 -5.10
N LEU A 108 -12.99 -12.11 -6.05
CA LEU A 108 -13.10 -13.09 -7.12
C LEU A 108 -13.14 -14.53 -6.57
N PRO A 109 -13.89 -15.46 -7.21
CA PRO A 109 -14.07 -16.82 -6.71
C PRO A 109 -12.87 -17.76 -6.97
N PHE A 110 -11.83 -17.31 -7.65
CA PHE A 110 -10.66 -18.11 -7.99
C PHE A 110 -9.37 -17.62 -7.30
N THR A 111 -8.35 -18.47 -7.29
CA THR A 111 -7.03 -18.14 -6.76
C THR A 111 -6.25 -17.28 -7.74
N ILE A 112 -5.51 -16.31 -7.21
CA ILE A 112 -4.74 -15.34 -7.98
C ILE A 112 -3.26 -15.50 -7.62
N THR A 113 -2.39 -15.39 -8.63
CA THR A 113 -0.95 -15.40 -8.40
C THR A 113 -0.54 -14.11 -7.66
N GLY A 114 0.36 -14.24 -6.68
CA GLY A 114 0.90 -13.10 -5.94
C GLY A 114 1.54 -12.05 -6.85
N TYR A 115 2.09 -12.48 -8.00
CA TYR A 115 2.61 -11.57 -9.03
C TYR A 115 1.50 -10.67 -9.59
N ILE A 116 0.40 -11.25 -10.07
CA ILE A 116 -0.75 -10.49 -10.61
C ILE A 116 -1.29 -9.55 -9.54
N PHE A 117 -1.43 -10.03 -8.30
CA PHE A 117 -1.93 -9.23 -7.20
C PHE A 117 -1.05 -8.02 -6.92
N SER A 118 0.28 -8.20 -6.82
CA SER A 118 1.25 -7.12 -6.57
C SER A 118 1.30 -6.10 -7.71
N VAL A 119 1.40 -6.58 -8.96
CA VAL A 119 1.48 -5.71 -10.14
C VAL A 119 0.19 -4.92 -10.35
N SER A 120 -0.97 -5.56 -10.21
CA SER A 120 -2.27 -4.88 -10.32
C SER A 120 -2.42 -3.78 -9.28
N GLY A 121 -1.99 -4.02 -8.04
CA GLY A 121 -2.02 -3.01 -6.98
C GLY A 121 -1.08 -1.84 -7.24
N ALA A 122 0.12 -2.08 -7.77
CA ALA A 122 1.08 -1.03 -8.11
C ALA A 122 0.59 -0.20 -9.30
N LEU A 123 0.09 -0.83 -10.36
CA LEU A 123 -0.49 -0.14 -11.51
C LEU A 123 -1.73 0.67 -11.11
N ALA A 124 -2.63 0.08 -10.31
CA ALA A 124 -3.79 0.80 -9.80
C ALA A 124 -3.40 2.03 -8.97
N HIS A 125 -2.35 1.91 -8.14
CA HIS A 125 -1.83 3.05 -7.39
C HIS A 125 -1.38 4.18 -8.32
N ASN A 126 -0.59 3.86 -9.34
CA ASN A 126 -0.08 4.85 -10.29
C ASN A 126 -1.19 5.42 -11.17
N CYS A 127 -2.15 4.60 -11.61
CA CYS A 127 -3.36 5.10 -12.30
C CYS A 127 -4.16 6.07 -11.42
N GLY A 128 -4.32 5.75 -10.12
CA GLY A 128 -4.99 6.65 -9.18
C GLY A 128 -4.27 7.99 -9.02
N GLN A 129 -2.94 7.99 -9.00
CA GLN A 129 -2.16 9.24 -9.01
C GLN A 129 -2.35 10.03 -10.30
N LEU A 130 -2.37 9.37 -11.46
CA LEU A 130 -2.60 10.04 -12.74
C LEU A 130 -4.00 10.66 -12.82
N LEU A 131 -5.03 9.95 -12.35
CA LEU A 131 -6.39 10.51 -12.26
C LEU A 131 -6.44 11.70 -11.30
N GLY A 132 -5.76 11.61 -10.15
CA GLY A 132 -5.65 12.74 -9.23
C GLY A 132 -4.89 13.92 -9.83
N ALA A 133 -3.82 13.66 -10.59
CA ALA A 133 -3.06 14.70 -11.29
C ALA A 133 -3.89 15.37 -12.40
N ALA A 134 -4.66 14.61 -13.17
CA ALA A 134 -5.58 15.15 -14.17
C ALA A 134 -6.61 16.09 -13.52
N ALA A 135 -7.19 15.68 -12.39
CA ALA A 135 -8.20 16.45 -11.68
C ALA A 135 -7.67 17.74 -11.03
N LEU A 136 -6.42 17.72 -10.49
CA LEU A 136 -5.87 18.87 -9.76
C LEU A 136 -4.98 19.79 -10.60
N LEU A 137 -4.25 19.23 -11.55
CA LEU A 137 -3.21 19.97 -12.29
C LEU A 137 -3.67 20.23 -13.72
N SER A 138 -3.64 19.21 -14.57
CA SER A 138 -4.16 19.24 -15.93
C SER A 138 -4.07 17.85 -16.59
N ASP A 139 -4.93 17.61 -17.57
CA ASP A 139 -4.91 16.39 -18.39
C ASP A 139 -3.57 16.22 -19.12
N LYS A 140 -2.99 17.33 -19.62
CA LYS A 140 -1.69 17.32 -20.32
C LYS A 140 -0.57 16.78 -19.42
N MET A 141 -0.53 17.21 -18.15
CA MET A 141 0.45 16.69 -17.19
C MET A 141 0.24 15.20 -16.92
N ALA A 142 -0.98 14.76 -16.67
CA ALA A 142 -1.28 13.37 -16.46
C ALA A 142 -0.84 12.50 -17.64
N ILE A 143 -1.15 12.90 -18.87
CA ILE A 143 -0.77 12.17 -20.09
C ILE A 143 0.76 12.13 -20.26
N THR A 144 1.46 13.23 -19.97
CA THR A 144 2.93 13.30 -20.09
C THR A 144 3.63 12.32 -19.14
N TYR A 145 3.15 12.20 -17.90
CA TYR A 145 3.74 11.30 -16.90
C TYR A 145 3.21 9.86 -16.94
N ALA A 146 2.10 9.61 -17.67
CA ALA A 146 1.46 8.30 -17.75
C ALA A 146 2.41 7.16 -18.13
N PRO A 147 3.19 7.22 -19.24
CA PRO A 147 4.05 6.11 -19.63
C PRO A 147 5.11 5.81 -18.58
N MET A 148 5.68 6.84 -17.96
CA MET A 148 6.70 6.69 -16.92
C MET A 148 6.13 6.04 -15.66
N LEU A 149 4.96 6.48 -15.19
CA LEU A 149 4.32 5.89 -14.02
C LEU A 149 3.85 4.45 -14.26
N LEU A 150 3.37 4.13 -15.46
CA LEU A 150 2.96 2.77 -15.79
C LEU A 150 4.16 1.81 -15.82
N ILE A 151 5.26 2.21 -16.46
CA ILE A 151 6.51 1.43 -16.44
C ILE A 151 7.02 1.26 -15.00
N ALA A 152 7.06 2.35 -14.23
CA ALA A 152 7.43 2.31 -12.81
C ALA A 152 6.53 1.36 -12.01
N GLY A 153 5.21 1.36 -12.28
CA GLY A 153 4.26 0.45 -11.65
C GLY A 153 4.55 -1.02 -11.91
N LEU A 154 4.93 -1.38 -13.14
CA LEU A 154 5.35 -2.74 -13.50
C LEU A 154 6.63 -3.14 -12.74
N ILE A 155 7.64 -2.29 -12.74
CA ILE A 155 8.91 -2.55 -12.06
C ILE A 155 8.68 -2.69 -10.55
N VAL A 156 8.02 -1.73 -9.94
CA VAL A 156 7.74 -1.72 -8.49
C VAL A 156 6.84 -2.88 -8.09
N GLY A 157 5.81 -3.20 -8.88
CA GLY A 157 4.94 -4.35 -8.65
C GLY A 157 5.70 -5.67 -8.69
N SER A 158 6.64 -5.83 -9.63
CA SER A 158 7.52 -7.00 -9.73
C SER A 158 8.48 -7.09 -8.53
N CYS A 159 9.10 -5.99 -8.14
CA CYS A 159 9.94 -5.91 -6.94
C CYS A 159 9.12 -6.24 -5.67
N THR A 160 7.92 -5.68 -5.56
CA THR A 160 7.00 -5.96 -4.44
C THR A 160 6.67 -7.45 -4.35
N TYR A 161 6.42 -8.11 -5.48
CA TYR A 161 6.20 -9.55 -5.50
C TYR A 161 7.43 -10.33 -5.01
N MET A 162 8.64 -10.01 -5.50
CA MET A 162 9.87 -10.68 -5.07
C MET A 162 10.09 -10.54 -3.56
N VAL A 163 9.96 -9.32 -3.04
CA VAL A 163 10.09 -9.04 -1.61
C VAL A 163 9.02 -9.78 -0.80
N SER A 164 7.78 -9.79 -1.27
CA SER A 164 6.67 -10.48 -0.60
C SER A 164 6.89 -11.99 -0.56
N ARG A 165 7.37 -12.59 -1.64
CA ARG A 165 7.69 -14.02 -1.72
C ARG A 165 8.75 -14.45 -0.69
N LEU A 166 9.71 -13.56 -0.38
CA LEU A 166 10.74 -13.82 0.62
C LEU A 166 10.25 -13.61 2.05
N ILE A 167 9.48 -12.54 2.27
CA ILE A 167 9.08 -12.10 3.63
C ILE A 167 7.84 -12.85 4.13
N PHE A 168 6.86 -13.14 3.29
CA PHE A 168 5.57 -13.71 3.71
C PHE A 168 5.68 -15.05 4.44
N PRO A 169 6.53 -16.01 4.02
CA PRO A 169 6.70 -17.25 4.77
C PRO A 169 7.20 -17.03 6.21
N ALA A 170 8.11 -16.06 6.39
CA ALA A 170 8.61 -15.71 7.72
C ALA A 170 7.54 -15.04 8.58
N VAL A 171 6.79 -14.12 7.98
CA VAL A 171 5.71 -13.40 8.67
C VAL A 171 4.56 -14.33 9.07
N LYS A 172 4.19 -15.29 8.23
CA LYS A 172 3.17 -16.31 8.53
C LYS A 172 3.48 -17.09 9.82
N ARG A 173 4.76 -17.37 10.07
CA ARG A 173 5.19 -18.08 11.29
C ARG A 173 4.98 -17.26 12.56
N ILE A 174 5.12 -15.93 12.46
CA ILE A 174 5.04 -15.00 13.60
C ILE A 174 3.59 -14.53 13.81
N ILE A 175 2.88 -14.25 12.72
CA ILE A 175 1.53 -13.71 12.72
C ILE A 175 0.65 -14.58 11.83
N PRO A 176 -0.07 -15.54 12.42
CA PRO A 176 -0.97 -16.36 11.63
C PRO A 176 -2.03 -15.49 10.95
N PRO A 177 -2.27 -15.68 9.64
CA PRO A 177 -3.22 -14.89 8.89
C PRO A 177 -4.63 -15.11 9.42
N ARG A 178 -5.36 -14.03 9.63
CA ARG A 178 -6.75 -14.06 10.08
C ARG A 178 -7.76 -14.01 8.95
N SER A 179 -7.32 -13.57 7.80
CA SER A 179 -8.19 -13.40 6.64
C SER A 179 -8.08 -14.63 5.73
N LYS A 180 -9.22 -15.15 5.30
CA LYS A 180 -9.30 -16.08 4.16
C LYS A 180 -8.72 -15.47 2.86
N ALA A 181 -8.37 -14.19 2.89
CA ALA A 181 -7.80 -13.48 1.76
C ALA A 181 -6.46 -14.05 1.31
N GLU A 182 -5.62 -14.46 2.28
CA GLU A 182 -4.31 -15.00 1.98
C GLU A 182 -4.37 -16.38 1.30
N SER A 183 -5.33 -17.23 1.68
CA SER A 183 -5.50 -18.55 1.05
C SER A 183 -5.87 -18.48 -0.44
N LYS A 184 -6.28 -17.30 -0.91
CA LYS A 184 -6.59 -17.04 -2.33
C LYS A 184 -5.39 -16.62 -3.15
N ILE A 185 -4.24 -16.34 -2.53
CA ILE A 185 -3.05 -15.84 -3.22
C ILE A 185 -1.92 -16.85 -3.12
N ILE A 186 -1.40 -17.24 -4.27
CA ILE A 186 -0.26 -18.16 -4.43
C ILE A 186 1.00 -17.30 -4.65
N PHE A 187 1.89 -17.27 -3.65
CA PHE A 187 3.19 -16.58 -3.73
C PHE A 187 4.32 -17.54 -4.13
#